data_128be86b83ac0b2fa80b42be7679b99c
#
_entry.id   128be86b83ac0b2fa80b42be7679b99c
#
_cell.length_a   1.000
_cell.length_b   1.000
_cell.length_c   1.000
_cell.angle_alpha   90.00
_cell.angle_beta   90.00
_cell.angle_gamma   90.00
#
_symmetry.space_group_name_H-M   'P 1'
#
loop_
_entity.id
_entity.type
_entity.pdbx_description
1 polymer ?
#
loop_
_entity_poly.entity_id
_entity_poly.type
_entity_poly.pdbx_seq_one_letter_code
_entity_poly.pdbx_strand_id
1 'polypeptide(L)'
;MKQYSLNIADYIIKFESTENGPELVPSQRFLRNISDGEEYDILIKVSYGNAILPENAERMFHAPFVEEINGIPVRHKTNFWSIWKNDKDLYISSVFPLCQDDRNALLKFSLESRVWELTIKCNVSEVDPLEYPLDGLVLYYLTVINNDILIHASGVTYNNTGYLFSGISGRGKTTLAHIWEKYGALVIHDDRLVIRKRPEGFTMYNTPVYANEVPRKTLLNKLFLIEHGISNDITNIKGAVAVSLLMVNCIQHNWGREIIARLLASVTSLCETVPVMKLSFVPDRSVADYILKHG
;
A
#
# COMPACT_ATOMS: atom_id res chain seq x y z
N MET A 1 -3.70 -13.93 -20.87
CA MET A 1 -3.59 -12.72 -21.72
C MET A 1 -2.12 -12.37 -21.92
N LYS A 2 -1.74 -11.70 -23.03
CA LYS A 2 -0.37 -11.20 -23.20
C LYS A 2 -0.11 -9.85 -22.54
N GLN A 3 -1.18 -9.10 -22.28
CA GLN A 3 -1.13 -7.81 -21.59
C GLN A 3 -2.45 -7.50 -20.89
N TYR A 4 -2.38 -6.70 -19.84
CA TYR A 4 -3.53 -6.06 -19.18
C TYR A 4 -3.07 -4.86 -18.37
N SER A 5 -4.00 -4.00 -17.96
CA SER A 5 -3.74 -2.86 -17.09
C SER A 5 -4.62 -2.92 -15.85
N LEU A 6 -4.08 -2.43 -14.74
CA LEU A 6 -4.81 -2.24 -13.47
C LEU A 6 -4.84 -0.77 -13.09
N ASN A 7 -5.98 -0.30 -12.63
CA ASN A 7 -6.11 0.99 -11.95
C ASN A 7 -6.21 0.76 -10.44
N ILE A 8 -5.14 1.03 -9.72
CA ILE A 8 -5.08 0.91 -8.27
C ILE A 8 -4.76 2.28 -7.68
N ALA A 9 -5.67 2.84 -6.90
CA ALA A 9 -5.52 4.18 -6.32
C ALA A 9 -5.25 5.28 -7.37
N ASP A 10 -5.88 5.21 -8.54
CA ASP A 10 -5.64 6.05 -9.72
C ASP A 10 -4.19 5.96 -10.26
N TYR A 11 -3.45 4.88 -9.99
CA TYR A 11 -2.26 4.49 -10.73
C TYR A 11 -2.63 3.47 -11.78
N ILE A 12 -2.26 3.72 -13.02
CA ILE A 12 -2.40 2.76 -14.12
C ILE A 12 -1.11 1.95 -14.24
N ILE A 13 -1.18 0.68 -13.89
CA ILE A 13 -0.08 -0.28 -13.97
C ILE A 13 -0.34 -1.20 -15.15
N LYS A 14 0.47 -1.09 -16.18
CA LYS A 14 0.37 -1.96 -17.37
C LYS A 14 1.37 -3.11 -17.28
N PHE A 15 0.92 -4.31 -17.60
CA PHE A 15 1.73 -5.51 -17.70
C PHE A 15 1.77 -5.99 -19.14
N GLU A 16 2.96 -6.31 -19.64
CA GLU A 16 3.17 -6.88 -20.96
C GLU A 16 4.12 -8.08 -20.86
N SER A 17 3.68 -9.23 -21.38
CA SER A 17 4.59 -10.37 -21.56
C SER A 17 5.47 -10.18 -22.78
N THR A 18 6.78 -10.28 -22.60
CA THR A 18 7.78 -10.10 -23.67
C THR A 18 8.06 -11.38 -24.45
N GLU A 19 7.60 -12.53 -23.96
CA GLU A 19 7.96 -13.86 -24.47
C GLU A 19 6.75 -14.79 -24.58
N ASN A 20 6.93 -15.90 -25.28
CA ASN A 20 5.99 -17.01 -25.24
C ASN A 20 6.20 -17.77 -23.92
N GLY A 21 5.27 -17.61 -23.00
CA GLY A 21 5.29 -18.20 -21.67
C GLY A 21 3.90 -18.28 -21.06
N PRO A 22 3.80 -18.39 -19.75
CA PRO A 22 2.54 -18.37 -19.05
C PRO A 22 1.65 -17.18 -19.43
N GLU A 23 0.35 -17.38 -19.39
CA GLU A 23 -0.58 -16.26 -19.55
C GLU A 23 -0.54 -15.35 -18.32
N LEU A 24 -0.62 -14.05 -18.56
CA LEU A 24 -0.79 -13.05 -17.50
C LEU A 24 -2.27 -13.05 -17.06
N VAL A 25 -2.53 -13.37 -15.80
CA VAL A 25 -3.88 -13.44 -15.24
C VAL A 25 -3.90 -12.68 -13.92
N PRO A 26 -4.65 -11.59 -13.81
CA PRO A 26 -4.81 -10.89 -12.54
C PRO A 26 -5.58 -11.76 -11.55
N SER A 27 -5.13 -11.83 -10.30
CA SER A 27 -5.85 -12.54 -9.25
C SER A 27 -7.24 -11.93 -8.97
N GLN A 28 -8.12 -12.68 -8.30
CA GLN A 28 -9.51 -12.27 -8.05
C GLN A 28 -9.64 -10.90 -7.36
N ARG A 29 -8.68 -10.52 -6.52
CA ARG A 29 -8.67 -9.22 -5.83
C ARG A 29 -8.48 -8.03 -6.77
N PHE A 30 -7.90 -8.24 -7.96
CA PHE A 30 -7.66 -7.18 -8.94
C PHE A 30 -8.73 -7.08 -10.03
N LEU A 31 -9.68 -8.01 -10.12
CA LEU A 31 -10.65 -8.05 -11.23
C LEU A 31 -11.48 -6.76 -11.35
N ARG A 32 -11.76 -6.09 -10.23
CA ARG A 32 -12.48 -4.81 -10.20
C ARG A 32 -11.60 -3.61 -10.53
N ASN A 33 -10.29 -3.82 -10.66
CA ASN A 33 -9.30 -2.79 -10.97
C ASN A 33 -8.82 -2.85 -12.44
N ILE A 34 -9.29 -3.82 -13.24
CA ILE A 34 -8.90 -3.91 -14.65
C ILE A 34 -9.30 -2.62 -15.36
N SER A 35 -8.37 -2.10 -16.17
CA SER A 35 -8.51 -0.86 -16.94
C SER A 35 -8.19 -1.12 -18.41
N ASP A 36 -8.98 -0.55 -19.31
CA ASP A 36 -8.83 -0.73 -20.76
C ASP A 36 -8.07 0.43 -21.44
N GLY A 37 -7.54 1.39 -20.64
CA GLY A 37 -6.79 2.53 -21.18
C GLY A 37 -5.41 2.17 -21.73
N GLU A 38 -4.97 2.90 -22.76
CA GLU A 38 -3.60 2.76 -23.32
C GLU A 38 -2.54 3.48 -22.47
N GLU A 39 -2.93 4.53 -21.75
CA GLU A 39 -2.04 5.30 -20.87
C GLU A 39 -1.65 4.47 -19.63
N TYR A 40 -0.43 4.69 -19.16
CA TYR A 40 0.07 4.06 -17.94
C TYR A 40 1.00 4.99 -17.16
N ASP A 41 0.96 4.86 -15.84
CA ASP A 41 1.95 5.47 -14.94
C ASP A 41 3.22 4.62 -14.89
N ILE A 42 3.06 3.29 -14.96
CA ILE A 42 4.16 2.33 -14.99
C ILE A 42 3.85 1.19 -15.98
N LEU A 43 4.87 0.79 -16.76
CA LEU A 43 4.84 -0.42 -17.59
C LEU A 43 5.76 -1.48 -16.96
N ILE A 44 5.22 -2.64 -16.64
CA ILE A 44 5.98 -3.79 -16.16
C ILE A 44 6.08 -4.82 -17.29
N LYS A 45 7.30 -4.96 -17.85
CA LYS A 45 7.60 -5.98 -18.86
C LYS A 45 7.92 -7.29 -18.16
N VAL A 46 7.10 -8.30 -18.42
CA VAL A 46 7.20 -9.62 -17.78
C VAL A 46 7.91 -10.58 -18.69
N SER A 47 8.98 -11.17 -18.21
CA SER A 47 9.74 -12.26 -18.85
C SER A 47 9.76 -13.49 -17.94
N TYR A 48 10.12 -14.64 -18.52
CA TYR A 48 10.12 -15.93 -17.81
C TYR A 48 11.50 -16.57 -17.86
N GLY A 49 11.94 -17.14 -16.74
CA GLY A 49 13.24 -17.81 -16.67
C GLY A 49 13.92 -17.63 -15.32
N ASN A 50 15.23 -17.90 -15.28
CA ASN A 50 15.98 -17.72 -14.05
C ASN A 50 16.17 -16.22 -13.76
N ALA A 51 15.70 -15.81 -12.60
CA ALA A 51 15.91 -14.47 -12.09
C ALA A 51 17.32 -14.36 -11.48
N ILE A 52 18.25 -13.71 -12.22
CA ILE A 52 19.65 -13.61 -11.84
C ILE A 52 19.96 -12.18 -11.43
N LEU A 53 20.38 -12.00 -10.17
CA LEU A 53 20.89 -10.72 -9.68
C LEU A 53 22.26 -10.42 -10.34
N PRO A 54 22.56 -9.16 -10.68
CA PRO A 54 23.90 -8.77 -11.09
C PRO A 54 24.95 -9.13 -10.04
N GLU A 55 26.13 -9.57 -10.46
CA GLU A 55 27.24 -9.99 -9.56
C GLU A 55 27.65 -8.89 -8.57
N ASN A 56 27.57 -7.61 -8.99
CA ASN A 56 27.93 -6.45 -8.16
C ASN A 56 26.74 -5.80 -7.44
N ALA A 57 25.58 -6.47 -7.39
CA ALA A 57 24.43 -5.94 -6.67
C ALA A 57 24.65 -6.03 -5.15
N GLU A 58 24.51 -4.91 -4.47
CA GLU A 58 24.61 -4.80 -3.02
C GLU A 58 23.23 -4.97 -2.36
N ARG A 59 23.12 -5.80 -1.33
CA ARG A 59 21.87 -6.00 -0.61
C ARG A 59 21.65 -4.87 0.38
N MET A 60 20.61 -4.06 0.14
CA MET A 60 20.25 -2.90 0.94
C MET A 60 19.30 -3.27 2.11
N PHE A 61 18.43 -4.26 1.90
CA PHE A 61 17.42 -4.66 2.87
C PHE A 61 16.97 -6.10 2.62
N HIS A 62 16.53 -6.78 3.66
CA HIS A 62 15.78 -8.02 3.57
C HIS A 62 14.61 -8.00 4.55
N ALA A 63 13.48 -8.54 4.13
CA ALA A 63 12.32 -8.67 5.00
C ALA A 63 12.58 -9.70 6.09
N PRO A 64 12.14 -9.44 7.33
CA PRO A 64 12.17 -10.44 8.38
C PRO A 64 11.31 -11.66 7.97
N PHE A 65 11.72 -12.83 8.46
CA PHE A 65 10.92 -14.04 8.32
C PHE A 65 9.64 -13.93 9.13
N VAL A 66 8.52 -14.43 8.57
CA VAL A 66 7.27 -14.63 9.29
C VAL A 66 6.82 -16.09 9.16
N GLU A 67 6.25 -16.66 10.23
CA GLU A 67 5.83 -18.06 10.27
C GLU A 67 4.50 -18.29 9.57
N GLU A 68 3.66 -17.26 9.52
CA GLU A 68 2.36 -17.32 8.86
C GLU A 68 2.00 -15.99 8.18
N ILE A 69 1.14 -16.06 7.18
CA ILE A 69 0.56 -14.90 6.49
C ILE A 69 -0.96 -15.11 6.46
N ASN A 70 -1.71 -14.24 7.13
CA ASN A 70 -3.18 -14.32 7.23
C ASN A 70 -3.68 -15.70 7.71
N GLY A 71 -2.99 -16.31 8.68
CA GLY A 71 -3.32 -17.63 9.21
C GLY A 71 -2.86 -18.81 8.33
N ILE A 72 -2.17 -18.56 7.22
CA ILE A 72 -1.61 -19.58 6.34
C ILE A 72 -0.14 -19.79 6.71
N PRO A 73 0.27 -21.00 7.14
CA PRO A 73 1.66 -21.30 7.44
C PRO A 73 2.56 -21.14 6.22
N VAL A 74 3.70 -20.47 6.40
CA VAL A 74 4.69 -20.28 5.35
C VAL A 74 5.59 -21.53 5.27
N ARG A 75 5.70 -22.10 4.05
CA ARG A 75 6.43 -23.36 3.82
C ARG A 75 7.94 -23.21 3.92
N HIS A 76 8.50 -22.06 3.51
CA HIS A 76 9.93 -21.85 3.44
C HIS A 76 10.40 -20.86 4.51
N LYS A 77 11.31 -21.29 5.37
CA LYS A 77 11.97 -20.46 6.39
C LYS A 77 13.02 -19.53 5.80
N THR A 78 12.70 -18.86 4.68
CA THR A 78 13.59 -17.92 3.99
C THR A 78 13.00 -16.52 3.99
N ASN A 79 13.84 -15.52 3.79
CA ASN A 79 13.38 -14.16 3.60
C ASN A 79 12.46 -14.08 2.37
N PHE A 80 11.27 -13.51 2.52
CA PHE A 80 10.32 -13.44 1.41
C PHE A 80 10.80 -12.58 0.29
N TRP A 81 11.44 -11.46 0.62
CA TRP A 81 11.95 -10.52 -0.35
C TRP A 81 13.14 -9.75 0.19
N SER A 82 13.94 -9.25 -0.73
CA SER A 82 15.10 -8.43 -0.45
C SER A 82 15.24 -7.33 -1.49
N ILE A 83 15.76 -6.18 -1.06
CA ILE A 83 16.12 -5.07 -1.94
C ILE A 83 17.61 -5.11 -2.19
N TRP A 84 17.97 -4.97 -3.47
CA TRP A 84 19.34 -4.89 -3.93
C TRP A 84 19.52 -3.63 -4.77
N LYS A 85 20.72 -3.12 -4.84
CA LYS A 85 21.07 -1.95 -5.64
C LYS A 85 22.32 -2.23 -6.45
N ASN A 86 22.30 -1.80 -7.72
CA ASN A 86 23.47 -1.73 -8.57
C ASN A 86 23.40 -0.42 -9.35
N ASP A 87 24.31 0.51 -9.05
CA ASP A 87 24.29 1.89 -9.55
C ASP A 87 22.96 2.60 -9.31
N LYS A 88 22.19 2.87 -10.38
CA LYS A 88 20.86 3.50 -10.32
C LYS A 88 19.72 2.49 -10.28
N ASP A 89 19.98 1.24 -10.64
CA ASP A 89 19.00 0.19 -10.69
C ASP A 89 18.75 -0.42 -9.31
N LEU A 90 17.49 -0.63 -9.02
CA LEU A 90 16.99 -1.31 -7.83
C LEU A 90 16.41 -2.65 -8.25
N TYR A 91 16.56 -3.64 -7.39
CA TYR A 91 16.04 -4.98 -7.63
C TYR A 91 15.29 -5.46 -6.40
N ILE A 92 14.10 -6.01 -6.63
CA ILE A 92 13.36 -6.77 -5.62
C ILE A 92 13.49 -8.24 -5.99
N SER A 93 14.24 -8.99 -5.19
CA SER A 93 14.24 -10.44 -5.26
C SER A 93 13.16 -10.96 -4.31
N SER A 94 12.22 -11.76 -4.80
CA SER A 94 11.09 -12.27 -4.05
C SER A 94 10.82 -13.73 -4.30
N VAL A 95 10.39 -14.44 -3.28
CA VAL A 95 9.70 -15.73 -3.39
C VAL A 95 8.20 -15.49 -3.23
N PHE A 96 7.38 -16.41 -3.71
CA PHE A 96 5.92 -16.35 -3.55
C PHE A 96 5.49 -17.33 -2.44
N PRO A 97 5.43 -16.87 -1.18
CA PRO A 97 5.29 -17.77 -0.02
C PRO A 97 3.94 -18.47 0.07
N LEU A 98 2.93 -17.96 -0.63
CA LEU A 98 1.58 -18.54 -0.66
C LEU A 98 1.39 -19.53 -1.81
N CYS A 99 2.33 -19.59 -2.76
CA CYS A 99 2.30 -20.55 -3.86
C CYS A 99 2.75 -21.95 -3.42
N GLN A 100 2.24 -22.96 -4.11
CA GLN A 100 2.60 -24.35 -3.80
C GLN A 100 3.92 -24.80 -4.43
N ASP A 101 4.40 -24.05 -5.42
CA ASP A 101 5.63 -24.28 -6.17
C ASP A 101 6.77 -23.35 -5.73
N ASP A 102 8.00 -23.67 -6.14
CA ASP A 102 9.21 -22.89 -5.84
C ASP A 102 9.35 -21.66 -6.76
N ARG A 103 8.28 -20.93 -6.92
CA ARG A 103 8.18 -19.74 -7.73
C ARG A 103 8.98 -18.61 -7.11
N ASN A 104 9.75 -17.89 -7.91
CA ASN A 104 10.43 -16.69 -7.48
C ASN A 104 10.45 -15.64 -8.58
N ALA A 105 10.74 -14.41 -8.20
CA ALA A 105 10.76 -13.28 -9.11
C ALA A 105 11.89 -12.32 -8.80
N LEU A 106 12.34 -11.62 -9.84
CA LEU A 106 13.24 -10.48 -9.76
C LEU A 106 12.59 -9.31 -10.50
N LEU A 107 12.21 -8.28 -9.76
CA LEU A 107 11.74 -7.01 -10.32
C LEU A 107 12.92 -6.03 -10.37
N LYS A 108 13.33 -5.62 -11.57
CA LYS A 108 14.28 -4.53 -11.81
C LYS A 108 13.53 -3.24 -12.06
N PHE A 109 13.89 -2.17 -11.35
CA PHE A 109 13.27 -0.87 -11.49
C PHE A 109 14.22 0.27 -11.10
N SER A 110 13.86 1.50 -11.44
CA SER A 110 14.49 2.69 -10.88
C SER A 110 13.42 3.71 -10.47
N LEU A 111 13.78 4.64 -9.57
CA LEU A 111 12.85 5.69 -9.13
C LEU A 111 12.57 6.74 -10.21
N GLU A 112 13.34 6.73 -11.30
CA GLU A 112 13.24 7.69 -12.41
C GLU A 112 12.56 7.10 -13.65
N SER A 113 12.45 5.76 -13.73
CA SER A 113 11.90 5.06 -14.90
C SER A 113 10.43 4.69 -14.72
N ARG A 114 9.65 4.85 -15.78
CA ARG A 114 8.29 4.32 -15.88
C ARG A 114 8.22 2.92 -16.50
N VAL A 115 9.36 2.33 -16.86
CA VAL A 115 9.43 0.97 -17.40
C VAL A 115 10.24 0.13 -16.44
N TRP A 116 9.61 -0.92 -15.92
CA TRP A 116 10.19 -1.90 -15.00
C TRP A 116 10.25 -3.26 -15.68
N GLU A 117 11.16 -4.11 -15.26
CA GLU A 117 11.37 -5.43 -15.81
C GLU A 117 11.16 -6.49 -14.72
N LEU A 118 10.20 -7.38 -14.91
CA LEU A 118 9.88 -8.45 -13.97
C LEU A 118 10.23 -9.80 -14.62
N THR A 119 11.20 -10.50 -14.07
CA THR A 119 11.50 -11.88 -14.46
C THR A 119 10.91 -12.83 -13.43
N ILE A 120 10.07 -13.77 -13.88
CA ILE A 120 9.45 -14.78 -13.03
C ILE A 120 9.96 -16.17 -13.40
N LYS A 121 10.49 -16.87 -12.41
CA LYS A 121 10.75 -18.30 -12.50
C LYS A 121 9.53 -19.06 -12.04
N CYS A 122 8.85 -19.71 -12.95
CA CYS A 122 7.66 -20.53 -12.66
C CYS A 122 7.55 -21.70 -13.64
N ASN A 123 6.75 -22.66 -13.30
CA ASN A 123 6.44 -23.83 -14.14
C ASN A 123 4.92 -24.05 -14.17
N VAL A 124 4.20 -23.02 -14.60
CA VAL A 124 2.74 -22.98 -14.63
C VAL A 124 2.24 -22.38 -15.94
N SER A 125 0.99 -22.58 -16.30
CA SER A 125 0.37 -22.02 -17.50
C SER A 125 -0.14 -20.61 -17.32
N GLU A 126 -0.35 -20.14 -16.08
CA GLU A 126 -0.92 -18.85 -15.74
C GLU A 126 -0.16 -18.24 -14.55
N VAL A 127 0.04 -16.92 -14.55
CA VAL A 127 0.74 -16.20 -13.49
C VAL A 127 0.12 -14.83 -13.24
N ASP A 128 -0.02 -14.46 -11.97
CA ASP A 128 -0.27 -13.09 -11.54
C ASP A 128 1.07 -12.39 -11.27
N PRO A 129 1.46 -11.35 -12.05
CA PRO A 129 2.68 -10.60 -11.80
C PRO A 129 2.72 -9.87 -10.46
N LEU A 130 1.54 -9.61 -9.87
CA LEU A 130 1.40 -8.97 -8.56
C LEU A 130 1.06 -9.95 -7.45
N GLU A 131 1.47 -11.21 -7.58
CA GLU A 131 1.30 -12.14 -6.47
C GLU A 131 2.09 -11.67 -5.25
N TYR A 132 1.51 -11.93 -4.05
CA TYR A 132 2.14 -11.51 -2.78
C TYR A 132 3.59 -12.03 -2.67
N PRO A 133 4.56 -11.18 -2.34
CA PRO A 133 4.44 -9.81 -1.79
C PRO A 133 4.62 -8.69 -2.83
N LEU A 134 4.73 -8.99 -4.13
CA LEU A 134 5.01 -7.97 -5.15
C LEU A 134 3.92 -6.90 -5.27
N ASP A 135 2.66 -7.23 -4.98
CA ASP A 135 1.55 -6.28 -4.96
C ASP A 135 1.82 -5.07 -4.06
N GLY A 136 2.14 -5.35 -2.80
CA GLY A 136 2.42 -4.31 -1.82
C GLY A 136 3.72 -3.57 -2.12
N LEU A 137 4.74 -4.27 -2.65
CA LEU A 137 6.04 -3.68 -2.98
C LEU A 137 5.95 -2.75 -4.19
N VAL A 138 5.29 -3.16 -5.26
CA VAL A 138 5.06 -2.32 -6.44
C VAL A 138 4.26 -1.08 -6.06
N LEU A 139 3.17 -1.23 -5.31
CA LEU A 139 2.36 -0.10 -4.86
C LEU A 139 3.15 0.86 -3.96
N TYR A 140 3.98 0.33 -3.05
CA TYR A 140 4.85 1.16 -2.21
C TYR A 140 5.81 2.02 -3.06
N TYR A 141 6.52 1.43 -4.02
CA TYR A 141 7.45 2.20 -4.85
C TYR A 141 6.75 3.18 -5.79
N LEU A 142 5.53 2.88 -6.23
CA LEU A 142 4.70 3.86 -6.94
C LEU A 142 4.36 5.06 -6.07
N THR A 143 4.02 4.86 -4.78
CA THR A 143 3.80 5.99 -3.87
C THR A 143 5.07 6.81 -3.65
N VAL A 144 6.24 6.16 -3.52
CA VAL A 144 7.53 6.84 -3.38
C VAL A 144 7.85 7.72 -4.60
N ILE A 145 7.68 7.18 -5.82
CA ILE A 145 7.96 7.91 -7.07
C ILE A 145 7.06 9.14 -7.20
N ASN A 146 5.80 9.02 -6.80
CA ASN A 146 4.80 10.07 -6.96
C ASN A 146 4.71 11.02 -5.74
N ASN A 147 5.54 10.86 -4.71
CA ASN A 147 5.49 11.58 -3.45
C ASN A 147 4.12 11.46 -2.76
N ASP A 148 3.51 10.30 -2.87
CA ASP A 148 2.27 9.91 -2.20
C ASP A 148 2.59 9.07 -0.95
N ILE A 149 1.58 8.66 -0.20
CA ILE A 149 1.76 7.96 1.09
C ILE A 149 1.00 6.64 1.06
N LEU A 150 1.66 5.55 1.44
CA LEU A 150 1.02 4.27 1.76
C LEU A 150 0.98 4.13 3.28
N ILE A 151 -0.21 3.96 3.85
CA ILE A 151 -0.41 3.98 5.29
C ILE A 151 -1.28 2.84 5.79
N HIS A 152 -0.94 2.30 6.96
CA HIS A 152 -1.78 1.35 7.67
C HIS A 152 -2.82 2.10 8.53
N ALA A 153 -4.05 2.20 8.02
CA ALA A 153 -5.10 3.02 8.60
C ALA A 153 -6.49 2.51 8.19
N SER A 154 -7.52 2.95 8.92
CA SER A 154 -8.91 2.85 8.47
C SER A 154 -9.38 4.20 7.94
N GLY A 155 -10.09 4.19 6.82
CA GLY A 155 -10.67 5.37 6.19
C GLY A 155 -12.17 5.21 6.02
N VAL A 156 -12.93 6.26 6.36
CA VAL A 156 -14.37 6.29 6.16
C VAL A 156 -14.79 7.63 5.55
N THR A 157 -15.95 7.66 4.90
CA THR A 157 -16.59 8.92 4.50
C THR A 157 -18.00 8.98 5.00
N TYR A 158 -18.37 10.12 5.58
CA TYR A 158 -19.71 10.40 6.10
C TYR A 158 -20.09 11.85 5.81
N ASN A 159 -21.26 12.06 5.21
CA ASN A 159 -21.75 13.39 4.81
C ASN A 159 -20.70 14.18 4.01
N ASN A 160 -20.09 13.55 2.99
CA ASN A 160 -19.02 14.11 2.13
C ASN A 160 -17.75 14.53 2.88
N THR A 161 -17.56 14.10 4.11
CA THR A 161 -16.35 14.34 4.91
C THR A 161 -15.59 13.03 5.06
N GLY A 162 -14.33 13.02 4.63
CA GLY A 162 -13.43 11.86 4.79
C GLY A 162 -12.64 11.94 6.09
N TYR A 163 -12.68 10.85 6.83
CA TYR A 163 -11.98 10.66 8.10
C TYR A 163 -10.98 9.51 7.97
N LEU A 164 -9.76 9.75 8.42
CA LEU A 164 -8.72 8.72 8.50
C LEU A 164 -8.36 8.47 9.96
N PHE A 165 -8.35 7.20 10.35
CA PHE A 165 -7.98 6.73 11.69
C PHE A 165 -6.69 5.92 11.59
N SER A 166 -5.62 6.44 12.17
CA SER A 166 -4.30 5.83 12.15
C SER A 166 -3.78 5.57 13.56
N GLY A 167 -3.04 4.50 13.73
CA GLY A 167 -2.47 4.08 15.00
C GLY A 167 -1.80 2.72 14.87
N ILE A 168 -0.95 2.37 15.82
CA ILE A 168 -0.27 1.07 15.84
C ILE A 168 -1.26 -0.09 15.90
N SER A 169 -0.80 -1.30 15.58
CA SER A 169 -1.65 -2.50 15.63
C SER A 169 -2.36 -2.64 16.99
N GLY A 170 -3.60 -3.08 16.98
CA GLY A 170 -4.42 -3.28 18.18
C GLY A 170 -5.04 -2.00 18.78
N ARG A 171 -4.86 -0.82 18.20
CA ARG A 171 -5.44 0.44 18.72
C ARG A 171 -6.88 0.71 18.30
N GLY A 172 -7.55 -0.22 17.61
CA GLY A 172 -8.98 -0.14 17.32
C GLY A 172 -9.34 0.54 15.99
N LYS A 173 -8.43 0.56 14.99
CA LYS A 173 -8.73 1.08 13.64
C LYS A 173 -9.96 0.40 13.02
N THR A 174 -9.95 -0.93 12.93
CA THR A 174 -11.08 -1.73 12.43
C THR A 174 -12.34 -1.55 13.27
N THR A 175 -12.19 -1.42 14.59
CA THR A 175 -13.33 -1.14 15.49
C THR A 175 -14.00 0.19 15.15
N LEU A 176 -13.20 1.24 14.92
CA LEU A 176 -13.72 2.55 14.50
C LEU A 176 -14.41 2.47 13.13
N ALA A 177 -13.79 1.78 12.15
CA ALA A 177 -14.42 1.58 10.85
C ALA A 177 -15.81 0.93 10.98
N HIS A 178 -15.93 -0.14 11.77
CA HIS A 178 -17.22 -0.80 12.04
C HIS A 178 -18.23 0.07 12.80
N ILE A 179 -17.76 0.90 13.75
CA ILE A 179 -18.65 1.86 14.44
C ILE A 179 -19.22 2.87 13.42
N TRP A 180 -18.35 3.42 12.57
CA TRP A 180 -18.77 4.38 11.55
C TRP A 180 -19.66 3.74 10.48
N GLU A 181 -19.40 2.50 10.08
CA GLU A 181 -20.25 1.74 9.16
C GLU A 181 -21.66 1.57 9.74
N LYS A 182 -21.78 1.17 11.01
CA LYS A 182 -23.07 1.10 11.72
C LYS A 182 -23.73 2.46 11.92
N TYR A 183 -22.94 3.54 11.89
CA TYR A 183 -23.43 4.91 11.93
C TYR A 183 -23.96 5.39 10.57
N GLY A 184 -23.71 4.64 9.49
CA GLY A 184 -24.14 4.91 8.13
C GLY A 184 -23.06 5.51 7.22
N ALA A 185 -21.78 5.49 7.65
CA ALA A 185 -20.65 5.90 6.82
C ALA A 185 -20.29 4.82 5.80
N LEU A 186 -19.73 5.23 4.68
CA LEU A 186 -19.06 4.32 3.75
C LEU A 186 -17.63 4.09 4.22
N VAL A 187 -17.27 2.84 4.49
CA VAL A 187 -15.87 2.44 4.74
C VAL A 187 -15.12 2.44 3.41
N ILE A 188 -14.06 3.23 3.33
CA ILE A 188 -13.14 3.24 2.18
C ILE A 188 -12.26 2.01 2.26
N HIS A 189 -11.57 1.81 3.37
CA HIS A 189 -10.79 0.61 3.71
C HIS A 189 -10.44 0.59 5.20
N ASP A 190 -10.06 -0.58 5.73
CA ASP A 190 -9.69 -0.76 7.14
C ASP A 190 -8.33 -1.45 7.37
N ASP A 191 -7.50 -1.50 6.34
CA ASP A 191 -6.15 -2.07 6.42
C ASP A 191 -5.10 -1.11 5.83
N ARG A 192 -5.06 -0.98 4.50
CA ARG A 192 -4.06 -0.17 3.78
C ARG A 192 -4.74 0.85 2.88
N LEU A 193 -4.31 2.10 2.98
CA LEU A 193 -4.79 3.21 2.17
C LEU A 193 -3.62 3.87 1.45
N VAL A 194 -3.85 4.29 0.22
CA VAL A 194 -2.99 5.24 -0.48
C VAL A 194 -3.57 6.64 -0.29
N ILE A 195 -2.72 7.59 0.11
CA ILE A 195 -3.09 9.01 0.20
C ILE A 195 -2.30 9.74 -0.87
N ARG A 196 -3.02 10.39 -1.79
CA ARG A 196 -2.44 11.13 -2.91
C ARG A 196 -2.81 12.61 -2.85
N LYS A 197 -1.82 13.46 -3.14
CA LYS A 197 -2.08 14.89 -3.31
C LYS A 197 -2.71 15.14 -4.67
N ARG A 198 -3.89 15.81 -4.68
CA ARG A 198 -4.64 16.18 -5.88
C ARG A 198 -4.89 17.69 -5.88
N PRO A 199 -5.32 18.29 -7.00
CA PRO A 199 -5.61 19.73 -7.05
C PRO A 199 -6.60 20.20 -5.97
N GLU A 200 -7.61 19.36 -5.65
CA GLU A 200 -8.64 19.60 -4.64
C GLU A 200 -8.21 19.32 -3.20
N GLY A 201 -7.03 18.73 -2.99
CA GLY A 201 -6.53 18.36 -1.68
C GLY A 201 -5.98 16.94 -1.63
N PHE A 202 -5.86 16.37 -0.44
CA PHE A 202 -5.45 14.98 -0.27
C PHE A 202 -6.65 14.05 -0.42
N THR A 203 -6.50 13.03 -1.28
CA THR A 203 -7.52 12.00 -1.51
C THR A 203 -7.00 10.67 -1.00
N MET A 204 -7.80 9.95 -0.23
CA MET A 204 -7.51 8.60 0.22
C MET A 204 -8.23 7.57 -0.66
N TYR A 205 -7.51 6.49 -0.97
CA TYR A 205 -7.94 5.40 -1.84
C TYR A 205 -7.81 4.07 -1.12
N ASN A 206 -8.74 3.15 -1.35
CA ASN A 206 -8.53 1.76 -0.93
C ASN A 206 -7.47 1.07 -1.80
N THR A 207 -6.94 -0.01 -1.27
CA THR A 207 -6.05 -0.93 -2.00
C THR A 207 -6.73 -2.29 -2.12
N PRO A 208 -6.55 -3.05 -3.21
CA PRO A 208 -7.21 -4.34 -3.42
C PRO A 208 -6.56 -5.44 -2.56
N VAL A 209 -6.89 -5.48 -1.28
CA VAL A 209 -6.41 -6.50 -0.33
C VAL A 209 -7.28 -7.75 -0.37
N TYR A 210 -8.59 -7.57 -0.45
CA TYR A 210 -9.56 -8.67 -0.43
C TYR A 210 -10.17 -8.92 -1.81
N ALA A 211 -10.64 -10.15 -2.02
CA ALA A 211 -11.31 -10.51 -3.27
C ALA A 211 -12.60 -9.70 -3.46
N ASN A 212 -12.86 -9.30 -4.72
CA ASN A 212 -14.05 -8.54 -5.13
C ASN A 212 -14.20 -7.13 -4.53
N GLU A 213 -13.17 -6.56 -3.94
CA GLU A 213 -13.22 -5.16 -3.51
C GLU A 213 -13.44 -4.21 -4.69
N VAL A 214 -14.40 -3.30 -4.50
CA VAL A 214 -14.67 -2.24 -5.46
C VAL A 214 -13.74 -1.06 -5.16
N PRO A 215 -13.10 -0.45 -6.17
CA PRO A 215 -12.33 0.78 -5.98
C PRO A 215 -13.16 1.87 -5.31
N ARG A 216 -12.61 2.46 -4.25
CA ARG A 216 -13.24 3.52 -3.45
C ARG A 216 -12.23 4.63 -3.21
N LYS A 217 -12.73 5.86 -3.23
CA LYS A 217 -11.91 7.03 -2.88
C LYS A 217 -12.77 8.12 -2.25
N THR A 218 -12.14 8.97 -1.45
CA THR A 218 -12.76 10.17 -0.91
C THR A 218 -11.70 11.20 -0.56
N LEU A 219 -12.08 12.48 -0.54
CA LEU A 219 -11.22 13.55 -0.06
C LEU A 219 -10.94 13.33 1.43
N LEU A 220 -9.68 13.48 1.85
CA LEU A 220 -9.28 13.39 3.24
C LEU A 220 -9.41 14.76 3.91
N ASN A 221 -10.39 14.88 4.81
CA ASN A 221 -10.69 16.15 5.48
C ASN A 221 -10.14 16.20 6.91
N LYS A 222 -10.08 15.06 7.61
CA LYS A 222 -9.63 14.98 9.00
C LYS A 222 -8.85 13.70 9.26
N LEU A 223 -7.77 13.81 10.02
CA LEU A 223 -6.91 12.70 10.37
C LEU A 223 -6.84 12.57 11.89
N PHE A 224 -7.12 11.36 12.38
CA PHE A 224 -7.07 11.03 13.80
C PHE A 224 -5.99 9.99 14.08
N LEU A 225 -5.06 10.34 14.97
CA LEU A 225 -4.13 9.40 15.60
C LEU A 225 -4.82 8.83 16.84
N ILE A 226 -5.15 7.54 16.79
CA ILE A 226 -6.06 6.91 17.75
C ILE A 226 -5.35 6.16 18.87
N GLU A 227 -5.94 6.21 20.04
CA GLU A 227 -5.59 5.37 21.19
C GLU A 227 -6.85 5.01 22.01
N HIS A 228 -6.78 3.89 22.73
CA HIS A 228 -7.85 3.56 23.67
C HIS A 228 -7.85 4.52 24.86
N GLY A 229 -9.04 4.92 25.31
CA GLY A 229 -9.27 5.77 26.47
C GLY A 229 -10.41 5.30 27.32
N ILE A 230 -10.55 5.92 28.48
CA ILE A 230 -11.70 5.74 29.38
C ILE A 230 -12.82 6.72 29.08
N SER A 231 -12.55 7.70 28.23
CA SER A 231 -13.48 8.71 27.72
C SER A 231 -13.08 9.12 26.31
N ASN A 232 -14.01 9.70 25.56
CA ASN A 232 -13.72 10.31 24.27
C ASN A 232 -13.10 11.69 24.49
N ASP A 233 -11.93 11.92 23.90
CA ASP A 233 -11.23 13.20 23.92
C ASP A 233 -10.48 13.44 22.61
N ILE A 234 -10.50 14.70 22.14
CA ILE A 234 -9.83 15.13 20.91
C ILE A 234 -8.88 16.28 21.23
N THR A 235 -7.61 16.10 20.88
CA THR A 235 -6.59 17.13 21.04
C THR A 235 -5.93 17.42 19.70
N ASN A 236 -5.91 18.69 19.27
CA ASN A 236 -5.21 19.09 18.05
C ASN A 236 -3.71 18.95 18.23
N ILE A 237 -3.05 18.36 17.23
CA ILE A 237 -1.59 18.27 17.17
C ILE A 237 -1.06 18.84 15.85
N LYS A 238 0.12 19.47 15.89
CA LYS A 238 0.69 20.16 14.72
C LYS A 238 2.21 19.98 14.66
N GLY A 239 2.78 20.39 13.51
CA GLY A 239 4.22 20.45 13.30
C GLY A 239 4.92 19.11 13.45
N ALA A 240 6.13 19.11 13.96
CA ALA A 240 6.97 17.91 14.06
C ALA A 240 6.34 16.76 14.88
N VAL A 241 5.49 17.09 15.87
CA VAL A 241 4.77 16.06 16.65
C VAL A 241 3.79 15.29 15.78
N ALA A 242 2.95 15.99 15.01
CA ALA A 242 1.99 15.35 14.10
C ALA A 242 2.72 14.50 13.06
N VAL A 243 3.76 15.04 12.44
CA VAL A 243 4.58 14.35 11.43
C VAL A 243 5.21 13.09 12.01
N SER A 244 5.88 13.16 13.15
CA SER A 244 6.57 12.01 13.74
C SER A 244 5.61 10.88 14.14
N LEU A 245 4.46 11.23 14.71
CA LEU A 245 3.44 10.24 15.08
C LEU A 245 2.76 9.60 13.86
N LEU A 246 2.59 10.34 12.77
CA LEU A 246 2.00 9.79 11.54
C LEU A 246 3.01 8.91 10.79
N MET A 247 4.29 9.31 10.75
CA MET A 247 5.36 8.54 10.09
C MET A 247 5.45 7.09 10.59
N VAL A 248 5.24 6.86 11.90
CA VAL A 248 5.28 5.50 12.49
C VAL A 248 4.23 4.57 11.91
N ASN A 249 3.12 5.11 11.40
CA ASN A 249 2.02 4.34 10.85
C ASN A 249 2.09 4.23 9.31
N CYS A 250 2.99 4.96 8.67
CA CYS A 250 3.23 4.81 7.23
C CYS A 250 3.95 3.49 6.95
N ILE A 251 3.57 2.83 5.87
CA ILE A 251 4.32 1.70 5.34
C ILE A 251 5.60 2.26 4.73
N GLN A 252 6.74 1.78 5.19
CA GLN A 252 8.04 2.32 4.81
C GLN A 252 9.13 1.25 4.81
N HIS A 253 10.04 1.36 3.84
CA HIS A 253 11.24 0.54 3.75
C HIS A 253 12.45 1.43 4.06
N ASN A 254 12.97 1.35 5.27
CA ASN A 254 13.96 2.28 5.83
C ASN A 254 15.41 1.99 5.39
N TRP A 255 15.65 1.73 4.10
CA TRP A 255 17.00 1.41 3.61
C TRP A 255 17.67 2.55 2.83
N GLY A 256 16.92 3.56 2.38
CA GLY A 256 17.45 4.64 1.55
C GLY A 256 17.09 6.03 2.09
N ARG A 257 18.10 6.90 2.27
CA ARG A 257 17.88 8.29 2.75
C ARG A 257 16.92 9.06 1.87
N GLU A 258 17.03 8.91 0.55
CA GLU A 258 16.15 9.59 -0.41
C GLU A 258 14.69 9.17 -0.24
N ILE A 259 14.43 7.87 -0.10
CA ILE A 259 13.07 7.32 0.08
C ILE A 259 12.44 7.85 1.37
N ILE A 260 13.22 7.85 2.46
CA ILE A 260 12.78 8.39 3.75
C ILE A 260 12.51 9.90 3.64
N ALA A 261 13.37 10.65 2.95
CA ALA A 261 13.20 12.08 2.77
C ALA A 261 11.94 12.43 1.95
N ARG A 262 11.66 11.67 0.88
CA ARG A 262 10.43 11.83 0.08
C ARG A 262 9.18 11.57 0.92
N LEU A 263 9.14 10.47 1.67
CA LEU A 263 8.02 10.16 2.55
C LEU A 263 7.84 11.24 3.63
N LEU A 264 8.93 11.70 4.26
CA LEU A 264 8.89 12.76 5.26
C LEU A 264 8.31 14.06 4.68
N ALA A 265 8.72 14.45 3.47
CA ALA A 265 8.19 15.62 2.79
C ALA A 265 6.68 15.48 2.50
N SER A 266 6.24 14.30 2.03
CA SER A 266 4.83 14.02 1.76
C SER A 266 3.98 14.06 3.03
N VAL A 267 4.44 13.44 4.11
CA VAL A 267 3.76 13.44 5.42
C VAL A 267 3.72 14.85 6.01
N THR A 268 4.80 15.63 5.86
CA THR A 268 4.83 17.03 6.30
C THR A 268 3.77 17.85 5.55
N SER A 269 3.73 17.74 4.20
CA SER A 269 2.71 18.43 3.38
C SER A 269 1.28 18.01 3.75
N LEU A 270 1.05 16.75 4.07
CA LEU A 270 -0.24 16.26 4.54
C LEU A 270 -0.62 16.90 5.88
N CYS A 271 0.28 16.90 6.88
CA CYS A 271 0.03 17.45 8.21
C CYS A 271 -0.12 18.99 8.22
N GLU A 272 0.42 19.68 7.21
CA GLU A 272 0.22 21.14 7.03
C GLU A 272 -1.13 21.47 6.40
N THR A 273 -1.70 20.54 5.63
CA THR A 273 -2.93 20.76 4.85
C THR A 273 -4.17 20.20 5.54
N VAL A 274 -4.05 19.00 6.10
CA VAL A 274 -5.17 18.29 6.74
C VAL A 274 -5.06 18.41 8.25
N PRO A 275 -6.14 18.81 8.96
CA PRO A 275 -6.16 18.81 10.43
C PRO A 275 -5.81 17.44 11.00
N VAL A 276 -4.78 17.42 11.87
CA VAL A 276 -4.35 16.20 12.56
C VAL A 276 -4.70 16.31 14.04
N MET A 277 -5.39 15.31 14.55
CA MET A 277 -5.87 15.27 15.92
C MET A 277 -5.47 13.94 16.58
N LYS A 278 -5.21 13.98 17.86
CA LYS A 278 -5.12 12.80 18.70
C LYS A 278 -6.53 12.50 19.21
N LEU A 279 -6.97 11.26 19.07
CA LEU A 279 -8.26 10.78 19.55
C LEU A 279 -8.04 9.67 20.59
N SER A 280 -8.37 9.95 21.84
CA SER A 280 -8.61 8.95 22.87
C SER A 280 -10.08 8.55 22.81
N PHE A 281 -10.42 7.26 22.77
CA PHE A 281 -11.80 6.88 22.55
C PHE A 281 -12.25 5.63 23.31
N VAL A 282 -13.53 5.58 23.63
CA VAL A 282 -14.25 4.39 24.08
C VAL A 282 -14.83 3.69 22.85
N PRO A 283 -14.69 2.36 22.69
CA PRO A 283 -15.08 1.64 21.48
C PRO A 283 -16.61 1.38 21.41
N ASP A 284 -17.40 2.46 21.44
CA ASP A 284 -18.85 2.44 21.28
C ASP A 284 -19.32 3.57 20.35
N ARG A 285 -20.64 3.64 20.10
CA ARG A 285 -21.24 4.61 19.19
C ARG A 285 -20.98 6.07 19.58
N SER A 286 -20.76 6.37 20.86
CA SER A 286 -20.58 7.74 21.35
C SER A 286 -19.35 8.42 20.75
N VAL A 287 -18.34 7.66 20.29
CA VAL A 287 -17.15 8.24 19.63
C VAL A 287 -17.50 8.92 18.32
N ALA A 288 -18.41 8.37 17.52
CA ALA A 288 -18.84 9.01 16.27
C ALA A 288 -19.57 10.33 16.53
N ASP A 289 -20.51 10.33 17.50
CA ASP A 289 -21.20 11.55 17.92
C ASP A 289 -20.21 12.60 18.45
N TYR A 290 -19.21 12.17 19.21
CA TYR A 290 -18.17 13.04 19.77
C TYR A 290 -17.31 13.67 18.68
N ILE A 291 -16.86 12.87 17.69
CA ILE A 291 -16.09 13.36 16.54
C ILE A 291 -16.90 14.35 15.71
N LEU A 292 -18.17 14.10 15.47
CA LEU A 292 -19.04 15.03 14.70
C LEU A 292 -19.25 16.36 15.40
N LYS A 293 -19.20 16.37 16.72
CA LYS A 293 -19.41 17.59 17.54
C LYS A 293 -18.11 18.37 17.78
N HIS A 294 -16.98 17.71 17.91
CA HIS A 294 -15.72 18.30 18.42
C HIS A 294 -14.51 18.13 17.49
N GLY A 295 -14.60 17.27 16.46
CA GLY A 295 -13.53 16.95 15.54
C GLY A 295 -13.48 17.80 14.26
#